data_b469b9961cf229e8448d6e96fd56657e
#
_entry.id   b469b9961cf229e8448d6e96fd56657e
#
_cell.length_a   1.000
_cell.length_b   1.000
_cell.length_c   1.000
_cell.angle_alpha   90.00
_cell.angle_beta   90.00
_cell.angle_gamma   90.00
#
_symmetry.space_group_name_H-M   'P 1'
#
loop_
_entity.id
_entity.type
_entity.pdbx_description
1 polymer ?
#
loop_
_entity_poly.entity_id
_entity_poly.type
_entity_poly.pdbx_seq_one_letter_code
_entity_poly.pdbx_strand_id
1 'polypeptide(L)'
;PGSDPEHHCALNVALYSRGANRWCMTERGRRHSHRDASQLVIGPSRVHWQGEHLDIEVNEVTAPIPRRVQGRIRLHPTQLFNFSTALDVHGRHRWGPLAACARVEVEMQNPSMRWSGHAYLDSNEGDEPISEPFREWDWSRSLLSDGSAAVIYDVQQKQGDDRLLGLRFLPDGRIEEFAPPPRQTMELTGWRVP
;
A
#
# COMPACT_ATOMS: atom_id res chain seq x y z
N PRO A 1 23.42 -13.62 -8.47
CA PRO A 1 22.93 -12.84 -9.58
C PRO A 1 21.42 -12.67 -9.40
N GLY A 2 21.01 -11.45 -9.03
CA GLY A 2 19.58 -11.14 -8.82
C GLY A 2 18.82 -11.29 -10.13
N SER A 3 17.59 -11.81 -10.05
CA SER A 3 16.67 -11.78 -11.17
C SER A 3 16.29 -10.33 -11.46
N ASP A 4 16.08 -9.99 -12.73
CA ASP A 4 15.58 -8.68 -13.14
C ASP A 4 14.23 -8.42 -12.45
N PRO A 5 14.09 -7.37 -11.63
CA PRO A 5 12.86 -7.08 -10.89
C PRO A 5 11.64 -6.88 -11.80
N GLU A 6 11.83 -6.46 -13.04
CA GLU A 6 10.75 -6.35 -14.01
C GLU A 6 10.14 -7.70 -14.43
N HIS A 7 10.80 -8.81 -14.12
CA HIS A 7 10.22 -10.14 -14.30
C HIS A 7 9.23 -10.56 -13.19
N HIS A 8 9.12 -9.76 -12.14
CA HIS A 8 8.31 -10.07 -10.96
C HIS A 8 7.33 -8.94 -10.62
N CYS A 9 6.76 -8.29 -11.64
CA CYS A 9 5.72 -7.29 -11.44
C CYS A 9 4.39 -7.96 -11.11
N ALA A 10 3.75 -7.56 -10.03
CA ALA A 10 2.45 -8.11 -9.63
C ALA A 10 1.47 -7.00 -9.24
N LEU A 11 0.19 -7.23 -9.54
CA LEU A 11 -0.91 -6.48 -8.97
C LEU A 11 -1.61 -7.37 -7.92
N ASN A 12 -1.59 -6.90 -6.67
CA ASN A 12 -2.27 -7.56 -5.56
C ASN A 12 -3.52 -6.74 -5.21
N VAL A 13 -4.70 -7.36 -5.31
CA VAL A 13 -5.97 -6.73 -4.99
C VAL A 13 -6.73 -7.57 -3.98
N ALA A 14 -7.11 -6.96 -2.86
CA ALA A 14 -7.97 -7.56 -1.84
C ALA A 14 -9.23 -6.70 -1.66
N LEU A 15 -10.38 -7.31 -1.90
CA LEU A 15 -11.70 -6.70 -1.70
C LEU A 15 -12.35 -7.37 -0.50
N TYR A 16 -12.69 -6.57 0.51
CA TYR A 16 -13.39 -7.02 1.70
C TYR A 16 -14.81 -6.45 1.72
N SER A 17 -15.80 -7.31 1.75
CA SER A 17 -17.21 -6.91 1.82
C SER A 17 -18.08 -8.00 2.43
N ARG A 18 -19.33 -7.67 2.80
CA ARG A 18 -20.29 -8.61 3.38
C ARG A 18 -20.80 -9.68 2.40
N GLY A 19 -20.01 -10.33 1.62
CA GLY A 19 -20.46 -11.41 0.75
C GLY A 19 -19.82 -11.43 -0.64
N ALA A 20 -18.93 -10.49 -0.90
CA ALA A 20 -18.23 -10.42 -2.17
C ALA A 20 -16.71 -10.29 -1.99
N ASN A 21 -16.13 -11.01 -1.00
CA ASN A 21 -14.70 -11.03 -0.80
C ASN A 21 -14.00 -11.62 -2.02
N ARG A 22 -12.95 -10.93 -2.48
CA ARG A 22 -12.08 -11.36 -3.58
C ARG A 22 -10.64 -11.02 -3.24
N TRP A 23 -9.76 -11.92 -3.61
CA TRP A 23 -8.33 -11.70 -3.57
C TRP A 23 -7.71 -12.22 -4.85
N CYS A 24 -6.84 -11.42 -5.44
CA CYS A 24 -5.98 -11.86 -6.54
C CYS A 24 -4.59 -11.24 -6.41
N MET A 25 -3.60 -12.00 -6.78
CA MET A 25 -2.24 -11.53 -7.00
C MET A 25 -1.73 -12.23 -8.26
N THR A 26 -1.50 -11.44 -9.29
CA THR A 26 -1.07 -11.98 -10.57
C THR A 26 0.29 -11.41 -10.93
N GLU A 27 1.31 -12.25 -10.87
CA GLU A 27 2.65 -11.90 -11.29
C GLU A 27 2.75 -11.90 -12.81
N ARG A 28 3.48 -10.95 -13.36
CA ARG A 28 3.76 -10.80 -14.78
C ARG A 28 5.26 -10.58 -14.99
N GLY A 29 5.79 -11.20 -16.04
CA GLY A 29 7.13 -10.93 -16.50
C GLY A 29 7.19 -9.66 -17.37
N ARG A 30 8.39 -9.17 -17.60
CA ARG A 30 8.72 -7.96 -18.35
C ARG A 30 7.97 -7.78 -19.68
N ARG A 31 7.70 -8.87 -20.39
CA ARG A 31 6.97 -8.82 -21.69
C ARG A 31 5.52 -8.36 -21.58
N HIS A 32 4.95 -8.42 -20.37
CA HIS A 32 3.56 -8.07 -20.07
C HIS A 32 3.48 -6.87 -19.12
N SER A 33 4.59 -6.20 -18.90
CA SER A 33 4.68 -5.04 -18.03
C SER A 33 5.28 -3.87 -18.80
N HIS A 34 4.76 -2.68 -18.56
CA HIS A 34 5.29 -1.43 -19.11
C HIS A 34 5.20 -0.33 -18.07
N ARG A 35 6.25 0.45 -17.94
CA ARG A 35 6.30 1.59 -17.03
C ARG A 35 6.87 2.80 -17.74
N ASP A 36 6.23 3.95 -17.55
CA ASP A 36 6.75 5.26 -17.89
C ASP A 36 6.54 6.26 -16.74
N ALA A 37 6.71 7.56 -16.99
CA ALA A 37 6.59 8.59 -15.96
C ALA A 37 5.17 8.74 -15.37
N SER A 38 4.15 8.30 -16.08
CA SER A 38 2.74 8.51 -15.75
C SER A 38 1.95 7.24 -15.50
N GLN A 39 2.45 6.10 -15.98
CA GLN A 39 1.68 4.85 -15.90
C GLN A 39 2.55 3.63 -15.61
N LEU A 40 1.90 2.64 -15.01
CA LEU A 40 2.39 1.29 -14.84
C LEU A 40 1.32 0.33 -15.35
N VAL A 41 1.65 -0.44 -16.40
CA VAL A 41 0.80 -1.50 -16.94
C VAL A 41 1.36 -2.84 -16.48
N ILE A 42 0.50 -3.70 -15.94
CA ILE A 42 0.84 -5.07 -15.52
C ILE A 42 -0.24 -6.00 -16.10
N GLY A 43 0.10 -6.67 -17.19
CA GLY A 43 -0.85 -7.51 -17.92
C GLY A 43 -2.08 -6.72 -18.39
N PRO A 44 -3.31 -7.12 -18.00
CA PRO A 44 -4.52 -6.42 -18.39
C PRO A 44 -4.92 -5.28 -17.45
N SER A 45 -4.13 -5.03 -16.41
CA SER A 45 -4.38 -4.00 -15.38
C SER A 45 -3.43 -2.82 -15.55
N ARG A 46 -3.85 -1.66 -15.09
CA ARG A 46 -3.10 -0.42 -15.26
C ARG A 46 -3.28 0.52 -14.07
N VAL A 47 -2.20 1.20 -13.71
CA VAL A 47 -2.17 2.35 -12.79
C VAL A 47 -1.72 3.55 -13.60
N HIS A 48 -2.47 4.65 -13.59
CA HIS A 48 -2.19 5.81 -14.42
C HIS A 48 -2.43 7.11 -13.65
N TRP A 49 -1.41 7.97 -13.60
CA TRP A 49 -1.51 9.32 -13.05
C TRP A 49 -2.07 10.28 -14.08
N GLN A 50 -3.20 10.92 -13.77
CA GLN A 50 -3.92 11.84 -14.67
C GLN A 50 -3.66 13.33 -14.35
N GLY A 51 -2.57 13.62 -13.62
CA GLY A 51 -2.23 14.97 -13.19
C GLY A 51 -2.84 15.38 -11.85
N GLU A 52 -4.09 15.07 -11.60
CA GLU A 52 -4.80 15.42 -10.35
C GLU A 52 -5.26 14.19 -9.55
N HIS A 53 -5.36 13.04 -10.19
CA HIS A 53 -5.80 11.80 -9.56
C HIS A 53 -5.10 10.58 -10.15
N LEU A 54 -5.11 9.49 -9.39
CA LEU A 54 -4.60 8.19 -9.82
C LEU A 54 -5.77 7.31 -10.22
N ASP A 55 -5.81 6.90 -11.49
CA ASP A 55 -6.72 5.87 -11.99
C ASP A 55 -6.05 4.49 -11.90
N ILE A 56 -6.75 3.53 -11.30
CA ILE A 56 -6.32 2.13 -11.22
C ILE A 56 -7.39 1.29 -11.92
N GLU A 57 -7.06 0.71 -13.03
CA GLU A 57 -7.90 -0.23 -13.76
C GLU A 57 -7.48 -1.65 -13.41
N VAL A 58 -8.40 -2.39 -12.80
CA VAL A 58 -8.19 -3.78 -12.39
C VAL A 58 -8.93 -4.70 -13.35
N ASN A 59 -8.24 -5.69 -13.91
CA ASN A 59 -8.85 -6.73 -14.74
C ASN A 59 -8.12 -8.06 -14.50
N GLU A 60 -8.37 -8.65 -13.34
CA GLU A 60 -7.67 -9.82 -12.84
C GLU A 60 -8.64 -10.99 -12.56
N VAL A 61 -8.06 -12.11 -12.15
CA VAL A 61 -8.79 -13.33 -11.81
C VAL A 61 -8.24 -13.89 -10.50
N THR A 62 -9.13 -14.32 -9.61
CA THR A 62 -8.74 -14.98 -8.35
C THR A 62 -8.18 -16.39 -8.59
N ALA A 63 -7.39 -16.90 -7.63
CA ALA A 63 -6.93 -18.28 -7.58
C ALA A 63 -7.22 -18.84 -6.16
N PRO A 64 -7.42 -20.15 -6.00
CA PRO A 64 -7.43 -21.24 -6.99
C PRO A 64 -8.74 -21.34 -7.78
N ILE A 65 -9.84 -20.74 -7.29
CA ILE A 65 -11.11 -20.71 -7.99
C ILE A 65 -11.18 -19.43 -8.83
N PRO A 66 -11.17 -19.55 -10.18
CA PRO A 66 -11.13 -18.37 -11.03
C PRO A 66 -12.45 -17.59 -10.98
N ARG A 67 -12.40 -16.39 -10.48
CA ARG A 67 -13.49 -15.40 -10.50
C ARG A 67 -12.94 -14.07 -10.92
N ARG A 68 -13.65 -13.34 -11.76
CA ARG A 68 -13.20 -12.04 -12.23
C ARG A 68 -13.12 -11.03 -11.09
N VAL A 69 -12.04 -10.21 -11.11
CA VAL A 69 -11.89 -8.99 -10.33
C VAL A 69 -11.69 -7.88 -11.35
N GLN A 70 -12.74 -7.11 -11.61
CA GLN A 70 -12.74 -6.13 -12.68
C GLN A 70 -13.39 -4.83 -12.22
N GLY A 71 -12.72 -3.72 -12.45
CA GLY A 71 -13.26 -2.41 -12.11
C GLY A 71 -12.24 -1.29 -12.20
N ARG A 72 -12.67 -0.14 -11.74
CA ARG A 72 -11.85 1.07 -11.65
C ARG A 72 -11.86 1.60 -10.23
N ILE A 73 -10.70 2.05 -9.81
CA ILE A 73 -10.48 2.75 -8.55
C ILE A 73 -9.85 4.10 -8.92
N ARG A 74 -10.44 5.19 -8.45
CA ARG A 74 -9.89 6.52 -8.64
C ARG A 74 -9.53 7.12 -7.29
N LEU A 75 -8.27 7.48 -7.12
CA LEU A 75 -7.75 8.06 -5.89
C LEU A 75 -7.44 9.54 -6.13
N HIS A 76 -8.03 10.40 -5.31
CA HIS A 76 -7.88 11.84 -5.33
C HIS A 76 -7.07 12.29 -4.12
N PRO A 77 -5.77 12.59 -4.26
CA PRO A 77 -4.98 13.15 -3.17
C PRO A 77 -5.53 14.51 -2.74
N THR A 78 -5.63 14.75 -1.45
CA THR A 78 -5.83 16.11 -0.93
C THR A 78 -4.52 16.89 -1.03
N GLN A 79 -3.41 16.20 -0.76
CA GLN A 79 -2.05 16.69 -0.83
C GLN A 79 -1.11 15.55 -1.23
N LEU A 80 -0.12 15.84 -2.07
CA LEU A 80 1.01 14.95 -2.31
C LEU A 80 2.15 15.31 -1.36
N PHE A 81 2.69 14.29 -0.70
CA PHE A 81 3.81 14.44 0.23
C PHE A 81 5.13 14.05 -0.45
N ASN A 82 6.13 14.90 -0.29
CA ASN A 82 7.50 14.59 -0.66
C ASN A 82 8.27 14.20 0.61
N PHE A 83 7.89 13.06 1.20
CA PHE A 83 8.48 12.52 2.42
C PHE A 83 8.98 11.11 2.19
N SER A 84 10.17 10.82 2.65
CA SER A 84 10.72 9.47 2.66
C SER A 84 11.67 9.33 3.85
N THR A 85 11.60 8.21 4.53
CA THR A 85 12.47 7.90 5.66
C THR A 85 13.03 6.48 5.53
N ALA A 86 14.29 6.30 5.98
CA ALA A 86 14.87 4.98 6.06
C ALA A 86 14.23 4.17 7.19
N LEU A 87 14.03 2.88 6.97
CA LEU A 87 13.51 1.95 7.99
C LEU A 87 14.61 1.13 8.65
N ASP A 88 15.78 1.03 8.04
CA ASP A 88 16.94 0.29 8.55
C ASP A 88 18.16 1.22 8.71
N VAL A 89 19.16 0.74 9.46
CA VAL A 89 20.38 1.50 9.78
C VAL A 89 21.25 1.83 8.56
N HIS A 90 21.10 1.07 7.49
CA HIS A 90 21.88 1.26 6.25
C HIS A 90 21.14 2.09 5.20
N GLY A 91 19.86 2.41 5.45
CA GLY A 91 19.01 3.18 4.54
C GLY A 91 18.65 2.44 3.25
N ARG A 92 18.75 1.12 3.25
CA ARG A 92 18.44 0.27 2.09
C ARG A 92 16.95 0.02 1.91
N HIS A 93 16.17 0.20 2.97
CA HIS A 93 14.71 0.16 2.93
C HIS A 93 14.16 1.53 3.31
N ARG A 94 13.32 2.05 2.46
CA ARG A 94 12.72 3.37 2.63
C ARG A 94 11.21 3.26 2.52
N TRP A 95 10.54 4.07 3.28
CA TRP A 95 9.10 4.22 3.24
C TRP A 95 8.72 5.69 3.17
N GLY A 96 7.65 5.99 2.44
CA GLY A 96 7.08 7.32 2.41
C GLY A 96 5.66 7.34 1.86
N PRO A 97 4.72 7.99 2.56
CA PRO A 97 3.40 8.21 2.01
C PRO A 97 3.45 9.23 0.88
N LEU A 98 2.84 8.87 -0.23
CA LEU A 98 2.65 9.75 -1.39
C LEU A 98 1.37 10.58 -1.23
N ALA A 99 0.29 9.96 -0.74
CA ALA A 99 -0.97 10.62 -0.45
C ALA A 99 -1.56 10.05 0.84
N ALA A 100 -1.12 10.57 1.99
CA ALA A 100 -1.59 10.14 3.30
C ALA A 100 -3.07 10.50 3.55
N CYS A 101 -3.50 11.64 3.00
CA CYS A 101 -4.86 12.13 3.04
C CYS A 101 -5.42 12.15 1.61
N ALA A 102 -6.33 11.24 1.31
CA ALA A 102 -6.92 11.11 -0.01
C ALA A 102 -8.37 10.66 0.08
N ARG A 103 -9.11 10.87 -0.99
CA ARG A 103 -10.42 10.28 -1.25
C ARG A 103 -10.29 9.19 -2.30
N VAL A 104 -11.18 8.21 -2.25
CA VAL A 104 -11.26 7.17 -3.26
C VAL A 104 -12.70 7.00 -3.74
N GLU A 105 -12.83 6.74 -5.02
CA GLU A 105 -14.03 6.24 -5.66
C GLU A 105 -13.73 4.86 -6.22
N VAL A 106 -14.55 3.89 -5.84
CA VAL A 106 -14.42 2.49 -6.28
C VAL A 106 -15.65 2.09 -7.06
N GLU A 107 -15.45 1.62 -8.27
CA GLU A 107 -16.49 1.16 -9.18
C GLU A 107 -16.06 -0.17 -9.79
N MET A 108 -16.56 -1.26 -9.18
CA MET A 108 -16.25 -2.62 -9.64
C MET A 108 -17.44 -3.19 -10.40
N GLN A 109 -17.17 -3.80 -11.55
CA GLN A 109 -18.13 -4.60 -12.31
C GLN A 109 -18.17 -6.04 -11.79
N ASN A 110 -17.03 -6.57 -11.34
CA ASN A 110 -16.87 -7.93 -10.83
C ASN A 110 -15.95 -7.98 -9.59
N PRO A 111 -16.49 -8.23 -8.39
CA PRO A 111 -17.89 -8.27 -8.04
C PRO A 111 -18.54 -6.89 -8.19
N SER A 112 -19.83 -6.84 -8.51
CA SER A 112 -20.53 -5.55 -8.64
C SER A 112 -20.60 -4.84 -7.30
N MET A 113 -19.90 -3.69 -7.20
CA MET A 113 -19.92 -2.81 -6.04
C MET A 113 -19.50 -1.39 -6.42
N ARG A 114 -20.08 -0.42 -5.71
CA ARG A 114 -19.72 1.00 -5.86
C ARG A 114 -19.74 1.67 -4.50
N TRP A 115 -18.68 2.40 -4.19
CA TRP A 115 -18.57 3.17 -2.97
C TRP A 115 -17.51 4.26 -3.10
N SER A 116 -17.51 5.19 -2.17
CA SER A 116 -16.46 6.19 -2.00
C SER A 116 -16.08 6.33 -0.54
N GLY A 117 -14.87 6.79 -0.28
CA GLY A 117 -14.38 6.91 1.09
C GLY A 117 -13.01 7.56 1.16
N HIS A 118 -12.35 7.35 2.29
CA HIS A 118 -10.98 7.81 2.50
C HIS A 118 -9.99 6.78 1.97
N ALA A 119 -8.86 7.27 1.47
CA ALA A 119 -7.78 6.45 0.94
C ALA A 119 -6.43 6.88 1.49
N TYR A 120 -5.47 6.03 1.24
CA TYR A 120 -4.07 6.23 1.57
C TYR A 120 -3.22 5.57 0.48
N LEU A 121 -2.14 6.25 0.09
CA LEU A 121 -1.17 5.74 -0.87
C LEU A 121 0.23 5.99 -0.33
N ASP A 122 1.04 4.96 -0.29
CA ASP A 122 2.45 5.04 0.05
C ASP A 122 3.35 4.26 -0.91
N SER A 123 4.65 4.41 -0.71
CA SER A 123 5.70 3.65 -1.38
C SER A 123 6.62 3.02 -0.34
N ASN A 124 6.98 1.77 -0.59
CA ASN A 124 8.07 1.07 0.07
C ASN A 124 9.10 0.71 -1.00
N GLU A 125 10.35 1.04 -0.74
CA GLU A 125 11.48 0.79 -1.63
C GLU A 125 12.53 0.00 -0.87
N GLY A 126 13.19 -0.95 -1.56
CA GLY A 126 14.24 -1.77 -0.95
C GLY A 126 15.29 -2.19 -1.97
N ASP A 127 16.55 -2.12 -1.58
CA ASP A 127 17.72 -2.53 -2.39
C ASP A 127 18.10 -4.01 -2.14
N GLU A 128 17.45 -4.65 -1.17
CA GLU A 128 17.67 -6.05 -0.80
C GLU A 128 16.35 -6.69 -0.30
N PRO A 129 16.28 -8.02 -0.16
CA PRO A 129 15.10 -8.68 0.39
C PRO A 129 14.75 -8.15 1.78
N ILE A 130 13.49 -7.91 2.05
CA ILE A 130 12.97 -7.36 3.31
C ILE A 130 13.33 -8.24 4.53
N SER A 131 13.56 -9.53 4.29
CA SER A 131 13.98 -10.48 5.32
C SER A 131 15.45 -10.31 5.76
N GLU A 132 16.26 -9.51 5.07
CA GLU A 132 17.66 -9.32 5.45
C GLU A 132 17.80 -8.45 6.70
N PRO A 133 17.29 -7.20 6.75
CA PRO A 133 17.48 -6.32 7.90
C PRO A 133 16.46 -6.53 9.01
N PHE A 134 15.25 -7.03 8.70
CA PHE A 134 14.14 -7.03 9.66
C PHE A 134 13.84 -8.43 10.24
N ARG A 135 13.53 -8.46 11.54
CA ARG A 135 12.92 -9.60 12.22
C ARG A 135 11.41 -9.54 12.11
N GLU A 136 10.86 -8.35 12.35
CA GLU A 136 9.44 -8.07 12.39
C GLU A 136 9.19 -6.60 12.09
N TRP A 137 8.06 -6.28 11.51
CA TRP A 137 7.57 -4.91 11.44
C TRP A 137 6.06 -4.89 11.56
N ASP A 138 5.58 -3.88 12.26
CA ASP A 138 4.15 -3.57 12.34
C ASP A 138 3.91 -2.20 11.71
N TRP A 139 2.85 -2.11 10.96
CA TRP A 139 2.40 -0.88 10.37
C TRP A 139 0.92 -0.67 10.66
N SER A 140 0.56 0.52 11.06
CA SER A 140 -0.82 0.89 11.26
C SER A 140 -1.10 2.31 10.80
N ARG A 141 -2.32 2.54 10.37
CA ARG A 141 -2.81 3.84 9.94
C ARG A 141 -4.19 4.11 10.52
N SER A 142 -4.41 5.35 10.95
CA SER A 142 -5.72 5.84 11.38
C SER A 142 -6.03 7.18 10.73
N LEU A 143 -7.26 7.34 10.25
CA LEU A 143 -7.78 8.67 9.87
C LEU A 143 -8.31 9.33 11.14
N LEU A 144 -7.90 10.57 11.38
CA LEU A 144 -8.35 11.36 12.52
C LEU A 144 -9.53 12.26 12.12
N SER A 145 -10.27 12.74 13.12
CA SER A 145 -11.50 13.53 12.92
C SER A 145 -11.30 14.86 12.21
N ASP A 146 -10.08 15.38 12.21
CA ASP A 146 -9.68 16.61 11.50
C ASP A 146 -9.23 16.36 10.05
N GLY A 147 -9.36 15.13 9.58
CA GLY A 147 -8.94 14.71 8.23
C GLY A 147 -7.45 14.40 8.07
N SER A 148 -6.66 14.51 9.15
CA SER A 148 -5.27 14.08 9.13
C SER A 148 -5.14 12.55 9.23
N ALA A 149 -4.01 12.00 8.79
CA ALA A 149 -3.69 10.58 8.89
C ALA A 149 -2.53 10.37 9.88
N ALA A 150 -2.76 9.58 10.92
CA ALA A 150 -1.70 9.11 11.81
C ALA A 150 -1.18 7.77 11.31
N VAL A 151 0.13 7.61 11.25
CA VAL A 151 0.81 6.37 10.85
C VAL A 151 1.82 6.00 11.94
N ILE A 152 1.80 4.74 12.34
CA ILE A 152 2.81 4.15 13.22
C ILE A 152 3.53 3.07 12.42
N TYR A 153 4.84 3.13 12.43
CA TYR A 153 5.72 2.13 11.87
C TYR A 153 6.67 1.65 12.96
N ASP A 154 6.57 0.39 13.33
CA ASP A 154 7.36 -0.23 14.39
C ASP A 154 8.19 -1.36 13.78
N VAL A 155 9.49 -1.18 13.73
CA VAL A 155 10.42 -2.05 13.01
C VAL A 155 11.42 -2.66 13.98
N GLN A 156 11.43 -3.97 14.07
CA GLN A 156 12.42 -4.73 14.82
C GLN A 156 13.56 -5.17 13.89
N GLN A 157 14.75 -4.65 14.10
CA GLN A 157 15.89 -4.93 13.26
C GLN A 157 16.67 -6.17 13.74
N LYS A 158 17.32 -6.87 12.83
CA LYS A 158 18.27 -7.95 13.16
C LYS A 158 19.59 -7.41 13.69
N GLN A 159 19.95 -6.21 13.27
CA GLN A 159 21.16 -5.51 13.66
C GLN A 159 20.85 -4.04 13.89
N GLY A 160 21.46 -3.45 14.91
CA GLY A 160 21.20 -2.07 15.32
C GLY A 160 19.96 -1.92 16.19
N ASP A 161 19.57 -0.69 16.42
CA ASP A 161 18.42 -0.34 17.27
C ASP A 161 17.10 -0.51 16.51
N ASP A 162 16.08 -0.98 17.20
CA ASP A 162 14.71 -1.02 16.69
C ASP A 162 14.22 0.42 16.41
N ARG A 163 13.29 0.56 15.47
CA ARG A 163 12.82 1.87 15.03
C ARG A 163 11.32 1.98 15.20
N LEU A 164 10.90 2.95 16.01
CA LEU A 164 9.50 3.28 16.21
C LEU A 164 9.24 4.70 15.67
N LEU A 165 8.35 4.80 14.69
CA LEU A 165 7.92 6.05 14.08
C LEU A 165 6.45 6.30 14.39
N GLY A 166 6.13 7.49 14.88
CA GLY A 166 4.77 7.99 14.96
C GLY A 166 4.67 9.30 14.20
N LEU A 167 3.98 9.30 13.06
CA LEU A 167 3.89 10.44 12.16
C LEU A 167 2.43 10.76 11.86
N ARG A 168 2.11 12.05 11.90
CA ARG A 168 0.81 12.61 11.54
C ARG A 168 0.96 13.47 10.31
N PHE A 169 0.22 13.13 9.28
CA PHE A 169 0.19 13.84 8.01
C PHE A 169 -1.08 14.68 7.94
N LEU A 170 -0.93 15.97 7.78
CA LEU A 170 -2.04 16.92 7.77
C LEU A 170 -2.51 17.25 6.34
N PRO A 171 -3.78 17.57 6.12
CA PRO A 171 -4.29 17.93 4.79
C PRO A 171 -3.61 19.15 4.16
N ASP A 172 -2.97 20.01 4.96
CA ASP A 172 -2.21 21.17 4.51
C ASP A 172 -0.76 20.87 4.11
N GLY A 173 -0.34 19.60 4.17
CA GLY A 173 1.00 19.14 3.78
C GLY A 173 2.02 19.12 4.92
N ARG A 174 1.66 19.59 6.13
CA ARG A 174 2.56 19.49 7.30
C ARG A 174 2.65 18.05 7.79
N ILE A 175 3.79 17.74 8.39
CA ILE A 175 4.08 16.44 9.02
C ILE A 175 4.49 16.73 10.45
N GLU A 176 3.85 16.06 11.40
CA GLU A 176 4.10 16.19 12.83
C GLU A 176 4.49 14.83 13.40
N GLU A 177 5.48 14.81 14.27
CA GLU A 177 5.82 13.61 15.02
C GLU A 177 4.97 13.53 16.29
N PHE A 178 4.64 12.30 16.69
CA PHE A 178 3.98 12.03 17.96
C PHE A 178 4.56 10.76 18.61
N ALA A 179 4.44 10.68 19.93
CA ALA A 179 4.81 9.46 20.67
C ALA A 179 3.70 8.40 20.45
N PRO A 180 4.00 7.27 19.82
CA PRO A 180 3.04 6.19 19.67
C PRO A 180 2.54 5.68 21.01
N PRO A 181 1.27 5.25 21.10
CA PRO A 181 0.76 4.61 22.31
C PRO A 181 1.50 3.28 22.54
N PRO A 182 1.51 2.79 23.79
CA PRO A 182 2.12 1.50 24.09
C PRO A 182 1.39 0.38 23.34
N ARG A 183 2.13 -0.65 22.93
CA ARG A 183 1.58 -1.85 22.31
C ARG A 183 0.56 -2.51 23.25
N GLN A 184 -0.52 -3.00 22.67
CA GLN A 184 -1.52 -3.81 23.36
C GLN A 184 -1.63 -5.16 22.68
N THR A 185 -1.71 -6.22 23.48
CA THR A 185 -1.96 -7.56 22.96
C THR A 185 -3.39 -7.62 22.41
N MET A 186 -3.54 -8.03 21.17
CA MET A 186 -4.84 -8.28 20.55
C MET A 186 -5.28 -9.73 20.81
N GLU A 187 -6.60 -9.96 20.83
CA GLU A 187 -7.13 -11.31 20.86
C GLU A 187 -6.76 -12.05 19.56
N LEU A 188 -6.42 -13.33 19.71
CA LEU A 188 -6.12 -14.17 18.55
C LEU A 188 -7.35 -14.31 17.66
N THR A 189 -7.18 -14.07 16.37
CA THR A 189 -8.19 -14.36 15.36
C THR A 189 -8.44 -15.87 15.24
N GLY A 190 -9.50 -16.29 14.55
CA GLY A 190 -9.74 -17.70 14.23
C GLY A 190 -8.58 -18.38 13.46
N TRP A 191 -7.69 -17.60 12.85
CA TRP A 191 -6.45 -18.05 12.19
C TRP A 191 -5.24 -18.06 13.12
N ARG A 192 -5.42 -17.76 14.41
CA ARG A 192 -4.36 -17.64 15.43
C ARG A 192 -3.32 -16.55 15.11
N VAL A 193 -3.74 -15.52 14.41
CA VAL A 193 -2.96 -14.30 14.18
C VAL A 193 -3.47 -13.25 15.17
N PRO A 194 -2.59 -12.57 15.95
CA PRO A 194 -2.97 -11.49 16.85
C PRO A 194 -3.51 -10.28 16.09
#